data_4b8f46f9419c8c6fd69a3568faacab19
#
_entry.id   4b8f46f9419c8c6fd69a3568faacab19
#
_cell.length_a   1.000
_cell.length_b   1.000
_cell.length_c   1.000
_cell.angle_alpha   90.00
_cell.angle_beta   90.00
_cell.angle_gamma   90.00
#
_symmetry.space_group_name_H-M   'P 1'
#
loop_
_entity.id
_entity.type
_entity.pdbx_description
1 polymer ?
#
loop_
_entity_poly.entity_id
_entity_poly.type
_entity_poly.pdbx_seq_one_letter_code
_entity_poly.pdbx_strand_id
1 'polypeptide(L)'
;VAGFKLTTFSGLNEKIAPRLLPEDVAQSTENAFLDRGRLEALPQDVNDPSETGPTHPASHISTSTKTIFKATDNEWFTFNDDVNVIKSPIKEDAFNRFYFTGVNGSSGFPRMVDASNGITGSGPYPVTSYRLGLPTPAAFTAAPSVNNATAADGAAISSRAYLYTEITAFGEEGPPSAVRTIDIVDASDGATVTLSLPAATSGTYNIAKRRIYRTDINGVFRFVRDVAGTSAGTALEAVLDASL
;
A
#
# COMPACT_ATOMS: atom_id res chain seq x y z
N VAL A 1 -33.96 52.04 -9.58
CA VAL A 1 -33.24 50.93 -8.94
C VAL A 1 -31.82 51.40 -8.75
N ALA A 2 -31.37 51.49 -7.48
CA ALA A 2 -29.97 51.83 -7.18
C ALA A 2 -29.11 50.59 -7.59
N GLY A 3 -28.25 50.75 -8.57
CA GLY A 3 -27.31 49.73 -8.98
C GLY A 3 -26.02 49.85 -8.17
N PHE A 4 -25.55 48.70 -7.67
CA PHE A 4 -24.24 48.57 -7.05
C PHE A 4 -23.26 48.07 -8.10
N LYS A 5 -22.10 48.68 -8.23
CA LYS A 5 -21.06 48.28 -9.15
C LYS A 5 -19.78 47.96 -8.37
N LEU A 6 -19.39 46.71 -8.30
CA LEU A 6 -18.11 46.27 -7.77
C LEU A 6 -17.07 46.32 -8.90
N THR A 7 -16.05 47.17 -8.76
CA THR A 7 -14.99 47.34 -9.78
C THR A 7 -13.72 46.58 -9.47
N THR A 8 -13.50 46.23 -8.20
CA THR A 8 -12.36 45.46 -7.71
C THR A 8 -12.85 44.50 -6.63
N PHE A 9 -12.25 43.36 -6.54
CA PHE A 9 -12.50 42.39 -5.48
C PHE A 9 -11.18 41.94 -4.87
N SER A 10 -11.00 42.17 -3.58
CA SER A 10 -9.74 41.92 -2.87
C SER A 10 -9.73 40.58 -2.11
N GLY A 11 -10.82 39.80 -2.15
CA GLY A 11 -10.90 38.49 -1.57
C GLY A 11 -11.81 38.35 -0.36
N LEU A 12 -11.60 37.30 0.43
CA LEU A 12 -12.35 36.97 1.64
C LEU A 12 -11.60 37.39 2.90
N ASN A 13 -12.32 37.99 3.86
CA ASN A 13 -11.79 38.24 5.19
C ASN A 13 -12.85 37.92 6.27
N GLU A 14 -12.80 36.73 6.82
CA GLU A 14 -13.74 36.24 7.83
C GLU A 14 -13.53 36.87 9.22
N LYS A 15 -12.39 37.54 9.45
CA LYS A 15 -12.01 38.05 10.77
C LYS A 15 -12.47 39.45 11.04
N ILE A 16 -12.89 40.20 10.02
CA ILE A 16 -13.34 41.57 10.16
C ILE A 16 -14.85 41.58 10.37
N ALA A 17 -15.31 42.37 11.37
CA ALA A 17 -16.74 42.53 11.58
C ALA A 17 -17.40 43.17 10.33
N PRO A 18 -18.61 42.72 9.92
CA PRO A 18 -19.25 43.16 8.67
C PRO A 18 -19.32 44.68 8.49
N ARG A 19 -19.53 45.44 9.57
CA ARG A 19 -19.60 46.91 9.55
C ARG A 19 -18.28 47.64 9.26
N LEU A 20 -17.16 46.92 9.37
CA LEU A 20 -15.81 47.45 9.16
C LEU A 20 -15.17 46.87 7.90
N LEU A 21 -15.90 46.00 7.18
CA LEU A 21 -15.42 45.35 5.99
C LEU A 21 -15.32 46.38 4.85
N PRO A 22 -14.18 46.47 4.13
CA PRO A 22 -14.09 47.25 2.91
C PRO A 22 -15.10 46.81 1.86
N GLU A 23 -15.57 47.74 1.01
CA GLU A 23 -16.58 47.43 -0.01
C GLU A 23 -16.14 46.41 -1.07
N ASP A 24 -14.84 46.22 -1.22
CA ASP A 24 -14.21 45.29 -2.18
C ASP A 24 -13.85 43.93 -1.57
N VAL A 25 -14.26 43.65 -0.33
CA VAL A 25 -13.95 42.39 0.39
C VAL A 25 -15.26 41.74 0.84
N ALA A 26 -15.33 40.40 0.70
CA ALA A 26 -16.44 39.62 1.23
C ALA A 26 -16.07 38.97 2.55
N GLN A 27 -17.04 38.73 3.44
CA GLN A 27 -16.89 37.98 4.66
C GLN A 27 -17.16 36.46 4.44
N SER A 28 -18.11 36.16 3.58
CA SER A 28 -18.44 34.81 3.15
C SER A 28 -18.91 34.82 1.72
N THR A 29 -18.68 33.72 1.02
CA THR A 29 -19.19 33.53 -0.34
C THR A 29 -19.71 32.09 -0.49
N GLU A 30 -20.80 31.97 -1.22
CA GLU A 30 -21.37 30.69 -1.60
C GLU A 30 -21.44 30.62 -3.13
N ASN A 31 -21.14 29.43 -3.69
CA ASN A 31 -21.20 29.17 -5.13
C ASN A 31 -20.37 30.15 -5.98
N ALA A 32 -19.27 30.67 -5.44
CA ALA A 32 -18.38 31.58 -6.14
C ALA A 32 -16.92 31.10 -6.07
N PHE A 33 -16.23 31.30 -7.16
CA PHE A 33 -14.81 31.00 -7.31
C PHE A 33 -14.01 32.32 -7.17
N LEU A 34 -13.03 32.30 -6.26
CA LEU A 34 -12.26 33.50 -5.90
C LEU A 34 -10.79 33.32 -6.28
N ASP A 35 -10.52 33.14 -7.55
CA ASP A 35 -9.14 33.03 -8.01
C ASP A 35 -8.64 34.35 -8.59
N ARG A 36 -7.41 34.68 -8.23
CA ARG A 36 -6.67 35.83 -8.79
C ARG A 36 -7.39 37.19 -8.69
N GLY A 37 -8.12 37.40 -7.59
CA GLY A 37 -8.83 38.69 -7.39
C GLY A 37 -10.09 38.86 -8.27
N ARG A 38 -10.63 37.76 -8.76
CA ARG A 38 -11.90 37.73 -9.50
C ARG A 38 -12.97 37.05 -8.66
N LEU A 39 -14.16 37.57 -8.71
CA LEU A 39 -15.36 36.94 -8.21
C LEU A 39 -16.11 36.36 -9.43
N GLU A 40 -16.03 35.06 -9.60
CA GLU A 40 -16.70 34.33 -10.68
C GLU A 40 -17.70 33.34 -10.08
N ALA A 41 -18.83 33.15 -10.75
CA ALA A 41 -19.74 32.08 -10.38
C ALA A 41 -19.03 30.74 -10.57
N LEU A 42 -19.22 29.80 -9.61
CA LEU A 42 -18.79 28.43 -9.83
C LEU A 42 -19.44 27.93 -11.14
N PRO A 43 -18.64 27.49 -12.11
CA PRO A 43 -19.20 26.92 -13.32
C PRO A 43 -20.06 25.70 -12.91
N GLN A 44 -21.27 25.68 -13.40
CA GLN A 44 -22.10 24.49 -13.29
C GLN A 44 -21.36 23.36 -13.99
N ASP A 45 -21.29 22.21 -13.36
CA ASP A 45 -20.82 20.99 -14.03
C ASP A 45 -21.80 20.69 -15.18
N VAL A 46 -21.36 21.02 -16.38
CA VAL A 46 -22.11 20.69 -17.60
C VAL A 46 -21.74 19.25 -17.92
N ASN A 47 -22.68 18.36 -17.71
CA ASN A 47 -22.61 17.05 -18.35
C ASN A 47 -22.51 17.29 -19.85
N ASP A 48 -21.30 17.25 -20.41
CA ASP A 48 -21.12 17.28 -21.84
C ASP A 48 -21.56 15.92 -22.42
N PRO A 49 -22.72 15.85 -23.06
CA PRO A 49 -23.22 14.57 -23.64
C PRO A 49 -22.37 14.10 -24.83
N SER A 50 -21.42 14.92 -25.29
CA SER A 50 -20.51 14.58 -26.38
C SER A 50 -19.21 13.91 -25.92
N GLU A 51 -18.89 13.94 -24.62
CA GLU A 51 -17.77 13.16 -24.08
C GLU A 51 -18.13 11.68 -24.05
N THR A 52 -17.87 11.01 -25.16
CA THR A 52 -17.81 9.54 -25.26
C THR A 52 -16.52 9.00 -24.61
N GLY A 53 -16.03 9.65 -23.58
CA GLY A 53 -14.89 9.20 -22.78
C GLY A 53 -15.32 8.12 -21.78
N PRO A 54 -14.38 7.29 -21.33
CA PRO A 54 -14.68 6.19 -20.42
C PRO A 54 -15.27 6.71 -19.12
N THR A 55 -16.41 6.18 -18.79
CA THR A 55 -17.14 6.21 -17.51
C THR A 55 -16.87 7.39 -16.61
N HIS A 56 -17.56 8.47 -16.85
CA HIS A 56 -17.72 9.59 -15.93
C HIS A 56 -18.02 9.08 -14.51
N PRO A 57 -17.43 9.70 -13.47
CA PRO A 57 -17.69 9.33 -12.07
C PRO A 57 -19.18 9.41 -11.69
N ALA A 58 -20.01 10.08 -12.48
CA ALA A 58 -21.45 10.17 -12.25
C ALA A 58 -22.15 8.82 -12.10
N SER A 59 -21.68 7.77 -12.77
CA SER A 59 -22.21 6.41 -12.61
C SER A 59 -21.80 5.73 -11.30
N HIS A 60 -20.76 6.24 -10.63
CA HIS A 60 -20.22 5.68 -9.40
C HIS A 60 -20.48 6.57 -8.18
N ILE A 61 -21.04 7.76 -8.39
CA ILE A 61 -21.45 8.68 -7.33
C ILE A 61 -22.87 8.32 -6.91
N SER A 62 -23.03 8.05 -5.64
CA SER A 62 -24.33 7.83 -4.99
C SER A 62 -24.59 8.91 -3.95
N THR A 63 -25.80 8.95 -3.42
CA THR A 63 -26.14 9.85 -2.30
C THR A 63 -25.34 9.60 -1.03
N SER A 64 -24.68 8.44 -0.93
CA SER A 64 -23.80 8.07 0.19
C SER A 64 -22.33 8.44 -0.06
N THR A 65 -21.94 8.89 -1.25
CA THR A 65 -20.55 9.26 -1.56
C THR A 65 -20.16 10.51 -0.80
N LYS A 66 -19.08 10.43 -0.02
CA LYS A 66 -18.55 11.54 0.77
C LYS A 66 -17.23 12.09 0.23
N THR A 67 -16.43 11.22 -0.37
CA THR A 67 -15.11 11.61 -0.90
C THR A 67 -14.96 11.18 -2.34
N ILE A 68 -14.45 12.08 -3.17
CA ILE A 68 -14.12 11.86 -4.57
C ILE A 68 -12.68 12.32 -4.79
N PHE A 69 -11.87 11.49 -5.47
CA PHE A 69 -10.48 11.80 -5.76
C PHE A 69 -10.12 11.42 -7.20
N LYS A 70 -9.53 12.33 -7.96
CA LYS A 70 -9.09 12.08 -9.34
C LYS A 70 -7.85 11.20 -9.34
N ALA A 71 -8.00 9.94 -9.76
CA ALA A 71 -6.91 8.97 -9.81
C ALA A 71 -6.08 9.09 -11.10
N THR A 72 -6.76 9.19 -12.23
CA THR A 72 -6.17 9.41 -13.56
C THR A 72 -6.95 10.52 -14.28
N ASP A 73 -6.60 10.82 -15.51
CA ASP A 73 -7.35 11.84 -16.28
C ASP A 73 -8.81 11.45 -16.53
N ASN A 74 -9.09 10.14 -16.56
CA ASN A 74 -10.40 9.62 -16.90
C ASN A 74 -11.09 8.89 -15.75
N GLU A 75 -10.38 8.60 -14.64
CA GLU A 75 -10.89 7.71 -13.59
C GLU A 75 -10.81 8.37 -12.22
N TRP A 76 -11.84 8.14 -11.41
CA TRP A 76 -11.98 8.71 -10.09
C TRP A 76 -12.21 7.65 -9.04
N PHE A 77 -11.56 7.81 -7.90
CA PHE A 77 -11.90 7.06 -6.70
C PHE A 77 -13.09 7.72 -5.99
N THR A 78 -14.02 6.91 -5.55
CA THR A 78 -15.21 7.34 -4.80
C THR A 78 -15.32 6.54 -3.51
N PHE A 79 -15.61 7.23 -2.42
CA PHE A 79 -15.72 6.60 -1.11
C PHE A 79 -17.00 7.06 -0.41
N ASN A 80 -17.64 6.15 0.31
CA ASN A 80 -18.81 6.45 1.17
C ASN A 80 -18.39 6.96 2.55
N ASP A 81 -17.10 6.99 2.82
CA ASP A 81 -16.49 7.52 4.04
C ASP A 81 -15.76 8.83 3.75
N ASP A 82 -15.45 9.56 4.82
CA ASP A 82 -14.56 10.71 4.76
C ASP A 82 -13.11 10.22 4.70
N VAL A 83 -12.52 10.25 3.51
CA VAL A 83 -11.24 9.61 3.18
C VAL A 83 -10.23 10.63 2.72
N ASN A 84 -9.05 10.62 3.34
CA ASN A 84 -7.92 11.38 2.85
C ASN A 84 -7.11 10.53 1.87
N VAL A 85 -6.93 11.03 0.65
CA VAL A 85 -6.20 10.34 -0.42
C VAL A 85 -5.01 11.17 -0.85
N ILE A 86 -3.86 10.52 -1.01
CA ILE A 86 -2.65 11.14 -1.58
C ILE A 86 -2.04 10.23 -2.65
N LYS A 87 -1.46 10.82 -3.67
CA LYS A 87 -0.63 10.11 -4.63
C LYS A 87 0.74 9.81 -4.00
N SER A 88 1.39 8.73 -4.43
CA SER A 88 2.74 8.38 -4.00
C SER A 88 3.69 9.58 -4.10
N PRO A 89 4.45 9.88 -3.03
CA PRO A 89 5.46 10.95 -3.04
C PRO A 89 6.70 10.57 -3.85
N ILE A 90 6.82 9.31 -4.26
CA ILE A 90 7.96 8.83 -5.06
C ILE A 90 7.80 9.37 -6.48
N LYS A 91 8.79 10.15 -6.91
CA LYS A 91 8.83 10.66 -8.27
C LYS A 91 8.87 9.48 -9.26
N GLU A 92 7.98 9.51 -10.25
CA GLU A 92 7.89 8.46 -11.28
C GLU A 92 7.70 7.05 -10.68
N ASP A 93 6.86 6.93 -9.65
CA ASP A 93 6.52 5.65 -9.05
C ASP A 93 6.03 4.67 -10.13
N ALA A 94 6.80 3.61 -10.37
CA ALA A 94 6.51 2.62 -11.42
C ALA A 94 5.13 1.95 -11.27
N PHE A 95 4.57 1.98 -10.07
CA PHE A 95 3.25 1.41 -9.78
C PHE A 95 2.14 2.47 -9.75
N ASN A 96 2.46 3.77 -9.84
CA ASN A 96 1.48 4.85 -9.70
C ASN A 96 0.55 4.67 -8.49
N ARG A 97 1.13 4.50 -7.32
CA ARG A 97 0.39 4.17 -6.09
C ARG A 97 -0.34 5.38 -5.51
N PHE A 98 -1.45 5.07 -4.87
CA PHE A 98 -2.21 6.00 -4.04
C PHE A 98 -2.33 5.44 -2.64
N TYR A 99 -2.24 6.30 -1.66
CA TYR A 99 -2.39 5.97 -0.26
C TYR A 99 -3.61 6.67 0.31
N PHE A 100 -4.37 6.00 1.16
CA PHE A 100 -5.55 6.59 1.75
C PHE A 100 -5.88 6.05 3.13
N THR A 101 -6.56 6.90 3.91
CA THR A 101 -7.03 6.60 5.27
C THR A 101 -8.47 7.07 5.44
N GLY A 102 -9.18 6.51 6.41
CA GLY A 102 -10.55 6.91 6.72
C GLY A 102 -11.62 5.93 6.24
N VAL A 103 -11.28 4.95 5.41
CA VAL A 103 -12.23 3.90 5.03
C VAL A 103 -12.63 3.10 6.26
N ASN A 104 -13.93 2.92 6.48
CA ASN A 104 -14.54 2.36 7.69
C ASN A 104 -14.29 3.20 8.96
N GLY A 105 -14.15 4.51 8.82
CA GLY A 105 -13.95 5.46 9.92
C GLY A 105 -12.67 5.17 10.72
N SER A 106 -12.73 5.37 12.04
CA SER A 106 -11.58 5.18 12.94
C SER A 106 -11.14 3.72 13.09
N SER A 107 -11.93 2.76 12.63
CA SER A 107 -11.59 1.32 12.65
C SER A 107 -10.82 0.89 11.42
N GLY A 108 -10.66 1.78 10.43
CA GLY A 108 -9.99 1.49 9.17
C GLY A 108 -8.47 1.54 9.30
N PHE A 109 -7.80 0.65 8.59
CA PHE A 109 -6.34 0.69 8.46
C PHE A 109 -5.95 1.57 7.28
N PRO A 110 -4.79 2.24 7.33
CA PRO A 110 -4.21 2.87 6.16
C PRO A 110 -4.09 1.87 5.02
N ARG A 111 -4.45 2.30 3.82
CA ARG A 111 -4.49 1.47 2.63
C ARG A 111 -3.68 2.07 1.51
N MET A 112 -3.36 1.23 0.58
CA MET A 112 -2.69 1.60 -0.67
C MET A 112 -3.36 0.87 -1.83
N VAL A 113 -3.27 1.46 -3.01
CA VAL A 113 -3.68 0.87 -4.27
C VAL A 113 -2.74 1.36 -5.38
N ASP A 114 -2.43 0.51 -6.32
CA ASP A 114 -1.82 0.90 -7.58
C ASP A 114 -2.89 1.25 -8.61
N ALA A 115 -2.56 2.10 -9.56
CA ALA A 115 -3.52 2.54 -10.56
C ALA A 115 -4.12 1.35 -11.34
N SER A 116 -3.30 0.34 -11.67
CA SER A 116 -3.73 -0.81 -12.48
C SER A 116 -4.81 -1.65 -11.79
N ASN A 117 -4.63 -1.96 -10.51
CA ASN A 117 -5.57 -2.79 -9.74
C ASN A 117 -6.75 -1.99 -9.18
N GLY A 118 -6.55 -0.69 -8.95
CA GLY A 118 -7.59 0.19 -8.42
C GLY A 118 -8.70 0.50 -9.40
N ILE A 119 -8.38 0.57 -10.69
CA ILE A 119 -9.29 1.01 -11.76
C ILE A 119 -9.64 -0.09 -12.77
N THR A 120 -9.60 -1.35 -12.37
CA THR A 120 -10.02 -2.46 -13.22
C THR A 120 -11.54 -2.68 -13.19
N GLY A 121 -12.11 -3.10 -14.30
CA GLY A 121 -13.54 -3.39 -14.40
C GLY A 121 -14.41 -2.13 -14.51
N SER A 122 -15.64 -2.20 -14.03
CA SER A 122 -16.67 -1.17 -14.21
C SER A 122 -16.89 -0.24 -13.02
N GLY A 123 -16.02 -0.31 -11.98
CA GLY A 123 -16.17 0.49 -10.76
C GLY A 123 -17.34 0.08 -9.85
N PRO A 124 -17.63 0.78 -8.76
CA PRO A 124 -16.93 1.97 -8.29
C PRO A 124 -15.47 1.73 -7.90
N TYR A 125 -14.64 2.72 -8.08
CA TYR A 125 -13.21 2.64 -7.81
C TYR A 125 -12.84 3.26 -6.45
N PRO A 126 -11.77 2.76 -5.75
CA PRO A 126 -10.91 1.66 -6.14
C PRO A 126 -11.57 0.29 -5.92
N VAL A 127 -11.48 -0.60 -6.91
CA VAL A 127 -12.03 -1.96 -6.81
C VAL A 127 -11.26 -2.82 -5.81
N THR A 128 -9.94 -2.67 -5.79
CA THR A 128 -9.05 -3.40 -4.89
C THR A 128 -8.15 -2.43 -4.15
N SER A 129 -7.86 -2.74 -2.90
CA SER A 129 -6.89 -1.99 -2.10
C SER A 129 -6.21 -2.90 -1.10
N TYR A 130 -4.98 -2.55 -0.73
CA TYR A 130 -4.13 -3.32 0.16
C TYR A 130 -3.90 -2.56 1.46
N ARG A 131 -3.80 -3.27 2.57
CA ARG A 131 -3.43 -2.69 3.86
C ARG A 131 -1.96 -2.30 3.84
N LEU A 132 -1.65 -1.14 4.41
CA LEU A 132 -0.28 -0.72 4.64
C LEU A 132 0.32 -1.45 5.84
N GLY A 133 1.60 -1.80 5.70
CA GLY A 133 2.35 -2.50 6.73
C GLY A 133 2.04 -4.00 6.77
N LEU A 134 3.07 -4.80 6.57
CA LEU A 134 2.96 -6.25 6.70
C LEU A 134 3.02 -6.65 8.18
N PRO A 135 2.15 -7.55 8.63
CA PRO A 135 2.24 -8.09 9.98
C PRO A 135 3.40 -9.07 10.10
N THR A 136 3.76 -9.42 11.32
CA THR A 136 4.72 -10.50 11.58
C THR A 136 4.13 -11.81 11.06
N PRO A 137 4.82 -12.53 10.17
CA PRO A 137 4.33 -13.78 9.64
C PRO A 137 4.31 -14.89 10.68
N ALA A 138 3.52 -15.92 10.44
CA ALA A 138 3.46 -17.09 11.30
C ALA A 138 4.84 -17.81 11.36
N ALA A 139 5.09 -18.56 12.42
CA ALA A 139 6.30 -19.40 12.50
C ALA A 139 6.26 -20.51 11.44
N PHE A 140 7.42 -21.10 11.13
CA PHE A 140 7.47 -22.33 10.34
C PHE A 140 6.54 -23.39 10.93
N THR A 141 5.81 -24.12 10.07
CA THR A 141 4.80 -25.10 10.49
C THR A 141 5.40 -26.36 11.14
N ALA A 142 6.66 -26.65 10.84
CA ALA A 142 7.43 -27.71 11.48
C ALA A 142 8.83 -27.22 11.83
N ALA A 143 9.49 -27.93 12.72
CA ALA A 143 10.92 -27.75 12.94
C ALA A 143 11.67 -28.02 11.63
N PRO A 144 12.73 -27.25 11.32
CA PRO A 144 13.61 -27.60 10.21
C PRO A 144 14.12 -29.04 10.34
N SER A 145 14.27 -29.72 9.21
CA SER A 145 14.80 -31.09 9.19
C SER A 145 15.94 -31.19 8.20
N VAL A 146 16.96 -32.00 8.55
CA VAL A 146 18.11 -32.24 7.69
C VAL A 146 17.87 -33.50 6.89
N ASN A 147 18.10 -33.44 5.58
CA ASN A 147 18.05 -34.56 4.67
C ASN A 147 19.47 -34.92 4.19
N ASN A 148 19.77 -36.19 4.08
CA ASN A 148 21.04 -36.73 3.55
C ASN A 148 22.29 -36.39 4.39
N ALA A 149 22.15 -36.10 5.68
CA ALA A 149 23.27 -35.98 6.58
C ALA A 149 23.77 -37.41 6.93
N THR A 150 24.88 -37.83 6.35
CA THR A 150 25.58 -39.02 6.81
C THR A 150 26.52 -38.57 7.94
N ALA A 151 26.12 -38.81 9.18
CA ALA A 151 26.98 -38.49 10.33
C ALA A 151 28.11 -39.51 10.36
N ALA A 152 29.35 -39.07 10.14
CA ALA A 152 30.52 -39.85 10.55
C ALA A 152 30.73 -39.65 12.07
N ASP A 153 31.18 -40.69 12.78
CA ASP A 153 31.54 -40.56 14.19
C ASP A 153 32.57 -39.45 14.38
N GLY A 154 32.22 -38.46 15.19
CA GLY A 154 33.07 -37.30 15.45
C GLY A 154 32.93 -36.11 14.48
N ALA A 155 31.95 -36.13 13.63
CA ALA A 155 31.66 -35.01 12.71
C ALA A 155 31.33 -33.70 13.49
N ALA A 156 31.78 -32.59 12.97
CA ALA A 156 31.48 -31.27 13.55
C ALA A 156 29.98 -30.96 13.44
N ILE A 157 29.42 -30.42 14.51
CA ILE A 157 28.04 -29.94 14.54
C ILE A 157 28.04 -28.43 14.22
N SER A 158 27.28 -28.05 13.19
CA SER A 158 27.03 -26.67 12.84
C SER A 158 25.60 -26.28 13.22
N SER A 159 25.42 -25.32 14.10
CA SER A 159 24.10 -24.81 14.47
C SER A 159 23.70 -23.69 13.53
N ARG A 160 22.52 -23.78 12.95
CA ARG A 160 21.97 -22.75 12.06
C ARG A 160 20.61 -22.28 12.55
N ALA A 161 20.36 -20.98 12.39
CA ALA A 161 19.08 -20.38 12.67
C ALA A 161 18.44 -19.88 11.37
N TYR A 162 17.15 -20.10 11.24
CA TYR A 162 16.35 -19.70 10.09
C TYR A 162 15.21 -18.79 10.51
N LEU A 163 14.93 -17.81 9.67
CA LEU A 163 13.71 -17.00 9.70
C LEU A 163 13.30 -16.70 8.26
N TYR A 164 12.09 -16.20 8.08
CA TYR A 164 11.65 -15.69 6.79
C TYR A 164 10.85 -14.40 6.98
N THR A 165 10.79 -13.62 5.92
CA THR A 165 9.95 -12.44 5.79
C THR A 165 8.94 -12.65 4.65
N GLU A 166 7.87 -11.86 4.65
CA GLU A 166 6.91 -11.78 3.56
C GLU A 166 7.17 -10.51 2.75
N ILE A 167 7.08 -10.64 1.42
CA ILE A 167 7.35 -9.54 0.48
C ILE A 167 6.13 -9.34 -0.41
N THR A 168 5.69 -8.08 -0.52
CA THR A 168 4.60 -7.69 -1.42
C THR A 168 5.01 -7.75 -2.89
N ALA A 169 4.03 -7.71 -3.79
CA ALA A 169 4.28 -7.55 -5.22
C ALA A 169 4.97 -6.20 -5.57
N PHE A 170 4.92 -5.23 -4.67
CA PHE A 170 5.62 -3.94 -4.80
C PHE A 170 7.07 -3.98 -4.27
N GLY A 171 7.53 -5.12 -3.77
CA GLY A 171 8.88 -5.27 -3.23
C GLY A 171 9.06 -4.82 -1.78
N GLU A 172 7.98 -4.49 -1.08
CA GLU A 172 8.02 -4.12 0.34
C GLU A 172 8.21 -5.36 1.20
N GLU A 173 9.20 -5.34 2.08
CA GLU A 173 9.54 -6.44 2.96
C GLU A 173 9.02 -6.19 4.37
N GLY A 174 8.31 -7.19 4.92
CA GLY A 174 7.73 -7.14 6.24
C GLY A 174 8.69 -7.57 7.36
N PRO A 175 8.21 -7.59 8.61
CA PRO A 175 8.98 -8.06 9.75
C PRO A 175 9.31 -9.56 9.63
N PRO A 176 10.37 -10.03 10.33
CA PRO A 176 10.75 -11.44 10.31
C PRO A 176 9.78 -12.32 11.11
N SER A 177 9.68 -13.57 10.72
CA SER A 177 9.04 -14.64 11.49
C SER A 177 9.82 -14.96 12.77
N ALA A 178 9.22 -15.77 13.64
CA ALA A 178 9.95 -16.38 14.73
C ALA A 178 11.11 -17.25 14.20
N VAL A 179 12.26 -17.16 14.87
CA VAL A 179 13.46 -17.90 14.54
C VAL A 179 13.28 -19.40 14.86
N ARG A 180 13.81 -20.26 14.00
CA ARG A 180 13.94 -21.69 14.24
C ARG A 180 15.39 -22.11 14.06
N THR A 181 15.89 -22.91 14.99
CA THR A 181 17.26 -23.45 14.97
C THR A 181 17.29 -24.90 14.61
N ILE A 182 18.38 -25.36 14.02
CA ILE A 182 18.67 -26.76 13.76
C ILE A 182 20.18 -26.97 13.85
N ASP A 183 20.56 -28.10 14.42
CA ASP A 183 21.93 -28.58 14.41
C ASP A 183 22.14 -29.51 13.22
N ILE A 184 23.15 -29.24 12.43
CA ILE A 184 23.49 -29.97 11.22
C ILE A 184 24.84 -30.65 11.50
N VAL A 185 24.84 -31.96 11.36
CA VAL A 185 26.06 -32.77 11.42
C VAL A 185 26.66 -32.79 10.03
N ASP A 186 27.89 -32.34 9.90
CA ASP A 186 28.66 -32.27 8.66
C ASP A 186 27.95 -31.58 7.48
N ALA A 187 28.02 -30.24 7.47
CA ALA A 187 27.46 -29.40 6.42
C ALA A 187 28.20 -29.51 5.07
N SER A 188 29.34 -30.24 5.02
CA SER A 188 30.21 -30.27 3.83
C SER A 188 29.74 -31.23 2.73
N ASP A 189 28.92 -32.23 3.03
CA ASP A 189 28.55 -33.31 2.10
C ASP A 189 27.17 -33.17 1.43
N GLY A 190 26.74 -31.98 1.11
CA GLY A 190 25.49 -31.79 0.37
C GLY A 190 24.22 -31.99 1.20
N ALA A 191 24.33 -31.87 2.52
CA ALA A 191 23.16 -31.87 3.38
C ALA A 191 22.20 -30.71 3.00
N THR A 192 20.92 -31.04 2.87
CA THR A 192 19.89 -30.09 2.63
C THR A 192 19.00 -29.89 3.85
N VAL A 193 18.57 -28.64 4.10
CA VAL A 193 17.60 -28.33 5.15
C VAL A 193 16.24 -28.12 4.53
N THR A 194 15.26 -28.85 5.02
CA THR A 194 13.86 -28.65 4.65
C THR A 194 13.20 -27.70 5.63
N LEU A 195 12.63 -26.62 5.10
CA LEU A 195 11.89 -25.61 5.82
C LEU A 195 10.41 -25.70 5.44
N SER A 196 9.54 -25.88 6.42
CA SER A 196 8.09 -25.97 6.21
C SER A 196 7.45 -24.60 6.43
N LEU A 197 7.13 -23.93 5.34
CA LEU A 197 6.52 -22.60 5.34
C LEU A 197 5.00 -22.71 5.47
N PRO A 198 4.36 -21.92 6.35
CA PRO A 198 2.90 -21.79 6.35
C PRO A 198 2.40 -21.10 5.08
N ALA A 199 1.10 -21.07 4.90
CA ALA A 199 0.50 -20.12 3.96
C ALA A 199 0.88 -18.69 4.38
N ALA A 200 1.04 -17.81 3.40
CA ALA A 200 1.30 -16.40 3.65
C ALA A 200 0.17 -15.80 4.50
N THR A 201 0.49 -14.73 5.22
CA THR A 201 -0.46 -14.05 6.08
C THR A 201 -1.73 -13.70 5.29
N SER A 202 -2.88 -14.12 5.81
CA SER A 202 -4.18 -13.85 5.21
C SER A 202 -4.54 -12.37 5.32
N GLY A 203 -5.30 -11.89 4.36
CA GLY A 203 -5.75 -10.51 4.30
C GLY A 203 -5.32 -9.81 3.02
N THR A 204 -5.61 -8.53 2.95
CA THR A 204 -5.36 -7.71 1.76
C THR A 204 -3.98 -7.05 1.82
N TYR A 205 -2.90 -7.83 1.83
CA TYR A 205 -1.53 -7.32 1.93
C TYR A 205 -0.73 -7.38 0.63
N ASN A 206 -1.27 -8.00 -0.41
CA ASN A 206 -0.60 -8.18 -1.70
C ASN A 206 0.74 -8.94 -1.60
N ILE A 207 0.82 -9.95 -0.73
CA ILE A 207 2.03 -10.76 -0.56
C ILE A 207 2.25 -11.61 -1.83
N ALA A 208 3.46 -11.55 -2.38
CA ALA A 208 3.84 -12.27 -3.60
C ALA A 208 4.84 -13.40 -3.35
N LYS A 209 5.69 -13.26 -2.36
CA LYS A 209 6.75 -14.22 -2.06
C LYS A 209 7.21 -14.15 -0.62
N ARG A 210 7.95 -15.17 -0.20
CA ARG A 210 8.61 -15.22 1.10
C ARG A 210 10.11 -15.29 0.90
N ARG A 211 10.85 -14.56 1.72
CA ARG A 211 12.31 -14.47 1.67
C ARG A 211 12.91 -15.16 2.87
N ILE A 212 13.76 -16.14 2.63
CA ILE A 212 14.40 -16.95 3.66
C ILE A 212 15.77 -16.39 3.98
N TYR A 213 16.06 -16.31 5.27
CA TYR A 213 17.35 -15.95 5.83
C TYR A 213 17.88 -17.06 6.73
N ARG A 214 19.18 -17.19 6.75
CA ARG A 214 19.92 -18.14 7.57
C ARG A 214 21.10 -17.43 8.24
N THR A 215 21.47 -17.86 9.45
CA THR A 215 22.71 -17.39 10.06
C THR A 215 23.92 -17.97 9.32
N ASP A 216 24.92 -17.08 9.13
CA ASP A 216 26.28 -17.50 8.73
C ASP A 216 27.05 -18.02 9.95
N ILE A 217 28.33 -18.39 9.75
CA ILE A 217 29.22 -18.88 10.81
C ILE A 217 29.40 -17.88 11.98
N ASN A 218 29.19 -16.59 11.74
CA ASN A 218 29.28 -15.53 12.75
C ASN A 218 27.95 -15.24 13.44
N GLY A 219 26.89 -16.00 13.13
CA GLY A 219 25.55 -15.80 13.68
C GLY A 219 24.77 -14.65 13.03
N VAL A 220 25.24 -14.08 11.91
CA VAL A 220 24.57 -13.00 11.19
C VAL A 220 23.60 -13.59 10.17
N PHE A 221 22.34 -13.11 10.17
CA PHE A 221 21.37 -13.53 9.19
C PHE A 221 21.73 -13.01 7.79
N ARG A 222 21.80 -13.93 6.84
CA ARG A 222 22.07 -13.68 5.44
C ARG A 222 20.91 -14.15 4.58
N PHE A 223 20.68 -13.47 3.49
CA PHE A 223 19.71 -13.89 2.48
C PHE A 223 20.11 -15.24 1.88
N VAL A 224 19.15 -16.14 1.79
CA VAL A 224 19.33 -17.46 1.17
C VAL A 224 18.61 -17.49 -0.18
N ARG A 225 17.29 -17.34 -0.15
CA ARG A 225 16.48 -17.41 -1.37
C ARG A 225 15.10 -16.83 -1.20
N ASP A 226 14.48 -16.46 -2.31
CA ASP A 226 13.07 -16.17 -2.39
C ASP A 226 12.28 -17.44 -2.76
N VAL A 227 11.13 -17.62 -2.11
CA VAL A 227 10.14 -18.67 -2.41
C VAL A 227 8.91 -18.00 -2.95
N ALA A 228 8.63 -18.20 -4.24
CA ALA A 228 7.49 -17.62 -4.91
C ALA A 228 6.17 -18.23 -4.38
N GLY A 229 5.10 -17.43 -4.47
CA GLY A 229 3.76 -17.84 -4.10
C GLY A 229 3.45 -17.69 -2.61
N THR A 230 2.17 -17.88 -2.31
CA THR A 230 1.57 -17.63 -0.99
C THR A 230 1.03 -18.87 -0.30
N SER A 231 0.97 -20.00 -1.01
CA SER A 231 0.51 -21.28 -0.44
C SER A 231 1.51 -21.86 0.57
N ALA A 232 1.02 -22.62 1.53
CA ALA A 232 1.89 -23.42 2.37
C ALA A 232 2.72 -24.37 1.52
N GLY A 233 3.95 -24.65 1.94
CA GLY A 233 4.83 -25.51 1.17
C GLY A 233 6.18 -25.72 1.86
N THR A 234 7.06 -26.43 1.19
CA THR A 234 8.42 -26.68 1.67
C THR A 234 9.44 -25.94 0.82
N ALA A 235 10.49 -25.46 1.46
CA ALA A 235 11.67 -24.93 0.81
C ALA A 235 12.87 -25.78 1.19
N LEU A 236 13.64 -26.17 0.18
CA LEU A 236 14.92 -26.85 0.39
C LEU A 236 16.05 -25.80 0.34
N GLU A 237 16.91 -25.85 1.33
CA GLU A 237 18.11 -25.04 1.40
C GLU A 237 19.32 -25.95 1.32
N ALA A 238 20.16 -25.74 0.31
CA ALA A 238 21.35 -26.53 0.02
C ALA A 238 22.61 -25.66 -0.06
N VAL A 239 22.53 -24.43 0.41
CA VAL A 239 23.62 -23.47 0.28
C VAL A 239 24.70 -23.75 1.32
N LEU A 240 25.93 -23.96 0.86
CA LEU A 240 27.10 -24.05 1.70
C LEU A 240 27.43 -22.72 2.36
N ASP A 241 28.01 -22.74 3.56
CA ASP A 241 28.35 -21.53 4.32
C ASP A 241 29.32 -20.61 3.56
N ALA A 242 30.18 -21.17 2.73
CA ALA A 242 31.11 -20.42 1.88
C ALA A 242 30.44 -19.58 0.78
N SER A 243 29.12 -19.76 0.58
CA SER A 243 28.36 -19.05 -0.46
C SER A 243 27.50 -17.90 0.08
N LEU A 244 27.57 -17.62 1.39
CA LEU A 244 26.76 -16.60 2.07
C LEU A 244 27.53 -15.32 2.36
#